data_cd3a49dcda336aa521f5a630dc5cf1e9
#
_entry.id   cd3a49dcda336aa521f5a630dc5cf1e9
#
_cell.length_a   1.000
_cell.length_b   1.000
_cell.length_c   1.000
_cell.angle_alpha   90.00
_cell.angle_beta   90.00
_cell.angle_gamma   90.00
#
_symmetry.space_group_name_H-M   'P 1'
#
loop_
_entity.id
_entity.type
_entity.pdbx_description
1 polymer ?
#
loop_
_entity_poly.entity_id
_entity_poly.type
_entity_poly.pdbx_seq_one_letter_code
_entity_poly.pdbx_strand_id
1 'polypeptide(L)'
;MSFINLISKPNYSIIELKRGRANPINQEMVDELSKAINLLEDDDSVKGIIITGQPDFFSVGLDIIELFEYDEIQIKKFFKDFGRLFIELNSFTKIHISAINGYAPAGGTLLAIPSDYRIMADDKKFKIGLNEVSVGVPPSQRMIDSYSFVLGDALSSKLTLQGSLLSPIEALKYGLVDQLSEKDLVITNAEKKMDEMLKGDFNIYKFAKKKLRSNLLSKLNYNDENELNEILKIWWEPSSRYRIKNLITKLKK
;
A
#
# COMPACT_ATOMS: atom_id res chain seq x y z
N MET A 1 -10.01 7.59 -18.44
CA MET A 1 -8.67 8.11 -18.06
C MET A 1 -8.00 7.04 -17.25
N SER A 2 -6.68 6.82 -17.41
CA SER A 2 -5.96 5.86 -16.57
C SER A 2 -5.56 6.51 -15.25
N PHE A 3 -5.66 5.76 -14.13
CA PHE A 3 -5.30 6.21 -12.78
C PHE A 3 -3.87 5.82 -12.38
N ILE A 4 -3.18 5.11 -13.27
CA ILE A 4 -1.75 4.87 -13.16
C ILE A 4 -1.04 5.28 -14.45
N ASN A 5 0.23 5.63 -14.33
CA ASN A 5 1.12 5.84 -15.45
C ASN A 5 2.25 4.80 -15.36
N LEU A 6 2.43 4.01 -16.41
CA LEU A 6 3.49 3.00 -16.47
C LEU A 6 4.66 3.53 -17.30
N ILE A 7 5.81 3.71 -16.65
CA ILE A 7 7.04 4.21 -17.26
C ILE A 7 8.04 3.07 -17.33
N SER A 8 8.29 2.59 -18.55
CA SER A 8 9.25 1.51 -18.79
C SER A 8 10.69 2.02 -18.75
N LYS A 9 11.53 1.26 -18.07
CA LYS A 9 13.00 1.42 -18.00
C LYS A 9 13.65 0.13 -18.51
N PRO A 10 14.95 0.09 -18.77
CA PRO A 10 15.59 -1.08 -19.39
C PRO A 10 15.39 -2.42 -18.65
N ASN A 11 15.33 -2.42 -17.32
CA ASN A 11 15.21 -3.63 -16.50
C ASN A 11 14.08 -3.56 -15.45
N TYR A 12 13.34 -2.46 -15.37
CA TYR A 12 12.27 -2.28 -14.39
C TYR A 12 11.21 -1.31 -14.94
N SER A 13 10.11 -1.20 -14.25
CA SER A 13 9.08 -0.22 -14.56
C SER A 13 8.75 0.63 -13.35
N ILE A 14 8.37 1.89 -13.59
CA ILE A 14 7.84 2.77 -12.56
C ILE A 14 6.32 2.83 -12.74
N ILE A 15 5.58 2.53 -11.68
CA ILE A 15 4.14 2.68 -11.59
C ILE A 15 3.88 3.97 -10.82
N GLU A 16 3.48 5.02 -11.54
CA GLU A 16 3.11 6.28 -10.92
C GLU A 16 1.59 6.31 -10.71
N LEU A 17 1.16 6.45 -9.46
CA LEU A 17 -0.24 6.66 -9.12
C LEU A 17 -0.66 8.06 -9.58
N LYS A 18 -1.77 8.16 -10.33
CA LYS A 18 -2.20 9.40 -10.99
C LYS A 18 -3.71 9.64 -10.91
N ARG A 19 -4.30 9.44 -9.75
CA ARG A 19 -5.71 9.71 -9.53
C ARG A 19 -5.92 11.00 -8.71
N GLY A 20 -6.20 12.09 -9.42
CA GLY A 20 -6.27 13.42 -8.81
C GLY A 20 -4.96 13.81 -8.15
N ARG A 21 -5.01 14.72 -7.17
CA ARG A 21 -3.82 15.19 -6.45
C ARG A 21 -3.32 14.20 -5.41
N ALA A 22 -4.24 13.46 -4.77
CA ALA A 22 -3.94 12.74 -3.55
C ALA A 22 -3.98 11.21 -3.70
N ASN A 23 -4.21 10.70 -4.90
CA ASN A 23 -4.27 9.27 -5.22
C ASN A 23 -5.19 8.46 -4.29
N PRO A 24 -6.46 8.88 -4.07
CA PRO A 24 -7.40 8.07 -3.34
C PRO A 24 -7.71 6.78 -4.10
N ILE A 25 -7.77 5.64 -3.40
CA ILE A 25 -7.89 4.31 -3.98
C ILE A 25 -9.37 3.95 -4.15
N ASN A 26 -9.81 3.79 -5.39
CA ASN A 26 -11.14 3.30 -5.76
C ASN A 26 -11.07 1.98 -6.54
N GLN A 27 -12.21 1.46 -7.00
CA GLN A 27 -12.26 0.18 -7.72
C GLN A 27 -11.40 0.18 -8.99
N GLU A 28 -11.48 1.23 -9.79
CA GLU A 28 -10.75 1.29 -11.06
C GLU A 28 -9.24 1.35 -10.84
N MET A 29 -8.75 2.06 -9.82
CA MET A 29 -7.33 2.08 -9.47
C MET A 29 -6.86 0.69 -9.01
N VAL A 30 -7.69 -0.03 -8.23
CA VAL A 30 -7.40 -1.42 -7.83
C VAL A 30 -7.27 -2.33 -9.06
N ASP A 31 -8.22 -2.24 -9.99
CA ASP A 31 -8.24 -3.06 -11.20
C ASP A 31 -7.02 -2.76 -12.10
N GLU A 32 -6.66 -1.48 -12.26
CA GLU A 32 -5.49 -1.08 -13.06
C GLU A 32 -4.17 -1.51 -12.42
N LEU A 33 -4.02 -1.36 -11.09
CA LEU A 33 -2.83 -1.81 -10.37
C LEU A 33 -2.67 -3.32 -10.44
N SER A 34 -3.74 -4.09 -10.17
CA SER A 34 -3.73 -5.56 -10.28
C SER A 34 -3.30 -6.01 -11.66
N LYS A 35 -3.89 -5.41 -12.72
CA LYS A 35 -3.50 -5.71 -14.09
C LYS A 35 -2.03 -5.38 -14.38
N ALA A 36 -1.54 -4.23 -13.93
CA ALA A 36 -0.14 -3.82 -14.14
C ALA A 36 0.83 -4.73 -13.39
N ILE A 37 0.56 -5.08 -12.13
CA ILE A 37 1.40 -5.97 -11.33
C ILE A 37 1.50 -7.36 -11.99
N ASN A 38 0.38 -7.95 -12.42
CA ASN A 38 0.38 -9.25 -13.06
C ASN A 38 1.12 -9.22 -14.41
N LEU A 39 0.89 -8.18 -15.22
CA LEU A 39 1.62 -7.99 -16.49
C LEU A 39 3.14 -7.92 -16.26
N LEU A 40 3.58 -7.14 -15.24
CA LEU A 40 4.99 -6.96 -14.94
C LEU A 40 5.62 -8.18 -14.24
N GLU A 41 4.83 -8.99 -13.53
CA GLU A 41 5.30 -10.27 -13.00
C GLU A 41 5.59 -11.28 -14.12
N ASP A 42 4.75 -11.31 -15.16
CA ASP A 42 4.87 -12.25 -16.29
C ASP A 42 5.92 -11.82 -17.33
N ASP A 43 6.35 -10.54 -17.36
CA ASP A 43 7.33 -10.02 -18.33
C ASP A 43 8.77 -10.33 -17.88
N ASP A 44 9.42 -11.30 -18.49
CA ASP A 44 10.81 -11.71 -18.18
C ASP A 44 11.84 -10.59 -18.39
N SER A 45 11.57 -9.57 -19.18
CA SER A 45 12.46 -8.43 -19.37
C SER A 45 12.48 -7.49 -18.17
N VAL A 46 11.42 -7.49 -17.35
CA VAL A 46 11.28 -6.69 -16.14
C VAL A 46 11.83 -7.45 -14.94
N LYS A 47 12.77 -6.86 -14.21
CA LYS A 47 13.38 -7.40 -12.99
C LYS A 47 12.91 -6.72 -11.72
N GLY A 48 12.18 -5.61 -11.84
CA GLY A 48 11.67 -4.89 -10.68
C GLY A 48 10.64 -3.83 -11.02
N ILE A 49 10.01 -3.31 -9.96
CA ILE A 49 9.08 -2.19 -10.04
C ILE A 49 9.40 -1.14 -8.98
N ILE A 50 9.11 0.12 -9.30
CA ILE A 50 9.07 1.22 -8.35
C ILE A 50 7.63 1.75 -8.35
N ILE A 51 6.97 1.78 -7.20
CA ILE A 51 5.67 2.43 -7.05
C ILE A 51 5.87 3.80 -6.42
N THR A 52 5.27 4.83 -7.01
CA THR A 52 5.33 6.21 -6.53
C THR A 52 4.00 6.92 -6.71
N GLY A 53 3.85 8.10 -6.10
CA GLY A 53 2.65 8.93 -6.23
C GLY A 53 2.93 10.29 -6.86
N GLN A 54 1.98 11.22 -6.69
CA GLN A 54 2.10 12.62 -7.10
C GLN A 54 2.85 13.44 -6.03
N PRO A 55 3.38 14.63 -6.35
CA PRO A 55 4.01 15.50 -5.36
C PRO A 55 3.13 15.70 -4.11
N ASP A 56 3.71 15.53 -2.93
CA ASP A 56 3.09 15.57 -1.60
C ASP A 56 2.17 14.39 -1.24
N PHE A 57 1.81 13.51 -2.17
CA PHE A 57 0.89 12.41 -1.91
C PHE A 57 1.33 11.13 -2.62
N PHE A 58 1.79 10.16 -1.85
CA PHE A 58 1.91 8.80 -2.36
C PHE A 58 0.50 8.23 -2.61
N SER A 59 -0.30 8.12 -1.57
CA SER A 59 -1.74 7.87 -1.61
C SER A 59 -2.34 8.20 -0.25
N VAL A 60 -3.51 8.82 -0.21
CA VAL A 60 -4.27 9.07 1.04
C VAL A 60 -5.07 7.85 1.51
N GLY A 61 -4.89 6.69 0.87
CA GLY A 61 -5.64 5.48 1.16
C GLY A 61 -6.96 5.41 0.42
N LEU A 62 -7.93 4.68 0.96
CA LEU A 62 -9.20 4.41 0.30
C LEU A 62 -9.97 5.70 -0.01
N ASP A 63 -10.58 5.76 -1.20
CA ASP A 63 -11.52 6.84 -1.55
C ASP A 63 -12.84 6.67 -0.78
N ILE A 64 -12.81 7.04 0.49
CA ILE A 64 -13.99 6.92 1.34
C ILE A 64 -15.16 7.79 0.87
N ILE A 65 -14.91 8.83 0.05
CA ILE A 65 -15.96 9.66 -0.51
C ILE A 65 -16.75 8.86 -1.56
N GLU A 66 -16.06 8.21 -2.47
CA GLU A 66 -16.65 7.36 -3.51
C GLU A 66 -17.21 6.08 -2.91
N LEU A 67 -16.42 5.37 -2.08
CA LEU A 67 -16.83 4.10 -1.46
C LEU A 67 -18.04 4.24 -0.52
N PHE A 68 -18.26 5.41 0.05
CA PHE A 68 -19.43 5.68 0.87
C PHE A 68 -20.73 5.61 0.08
N GLU A 69 -20.70 5.89 -1.23
CA GLU A 69 -21.87 5.86 -2.12
C GLU A 69 -22.09 4.46 -2.75
N TYR A 70 -21.15 3.52 -2.57
CA TYR A 70 -21.28 2.17 -3.10
C TYR A 70 -22.42 1.41 -2.41
N ASP A 71 -23.15 0.60 -3.20
CA ASP A 71 -24.08 -0.38 -2.65
C ASP A 71 -23.36 -1.61 -2.04
N GLU A 72 -24.14 -2.54 -1.49
CA GLU A 72 -23.59 -3.74 -0.83
C GLU A 72 -22.77 -4.63 -1.78
N ILE A 73 -23.15 -4.73 -3.04
CA ILE A 73 -22.46 -5.54 -4.05
C ILE A 73 -21.14 -4.87 -4.43
N GLN A 74 -21.18 -3.57 -4.66
CA GLN A 74 -20.01 -2.79 -5.05
C GLN A 74 -18.97 -2.74 -3.94
N ILE A 75 -19.37 -2.46 -2.70
CA ILE A 75 -18.41 -2.40 -1.58
C ILE A 75 -17.83 -3.78 -1.24
N LYS A 76 -18.61 -4.86 -1.35
CA LYS A 76 -18.12 -6.24 -1.20
C LYS A 76 -17.09 -6.58 -2.27
N LYS A 77 -17.37 -6.23 -3.53
CA LYS A 77 -16.43 -6.40 -4.64
C LYS A 77 -15.13 -5.64 -4.38
N PHE A 78 -15.25 -4.36 -3.98
CA PHE A 78 -14.08 -3.52 -3.71
C PHE A 78 -13.16 -4.13 -2.64
N PHE A 79 -13.67 -4.48 -1.47
CA PHE A 79 -12.83 -5.05 -0.40
C PHE A 79 -12.20 -6.38 -0.81
N LYS A 80 -12.92 -7.23 -1.56
CA LYS A 80 -12.39 -8.48 -2.10
C LYS A 80 -11.25 -8.23 -3.09
N ASP A 81 -11.44 -7.32 -4.03
CA ASP A 81 -10.44 -7.02 -5.07
C ASP A 81 -9.23 -6.28 -4.49
N PHE A 82 -9.44 -5.38 -3.53
CA PHE A 82 -8.34 -4.72 -2.81
C PHE A 82 -7.52 -5.72 -1.98
N GLY A 83 -8.19 -6.68 -1.32
CA GLY A 83 -7.51 -7.79 -0.64
C GLY A 83 -6.70 -8.66 -1.60
N ARG A 84 -7.21 -8.94 -2.80
CA ARG A 84 -6.49 -9.66 -3.87
C ARG A 84 -5.26 -8.88 -4.34
N LEU A 85 -5.40 -7.60 -4.69
CA LEU A 85 -4.27 -6.73 -5.06
C LEU A 85 -3.18 -6.76 -3.99
N PHE A 86 -3.56 -6.75 -2.72
CA PHE A 86 -2.61 -6.80 -1.62
C PHE A 86 -1.82 -8.13 -1.57
N ILE A 87 -2.48 -9.26 -1.86
CA ILE A 87 -1.80 -10.56 -2.03
C ILE A 87 -0.86 -10.53 -3.24
N GLU A 88 -1.30 -10.01 -4.39
CA GLU A 88 -0.49 -9.88 -5.60
C GLU A 88 0.79 -9.07 -5.35
N LEU A 89 0.69 -7.92 -4.68
CA LEU A 89 1.85 -7.11 -4.29
C LEU A 89 2.81 -7.85 -3.35
N ASN A 90 2.30 -8.60 -2.38
CA ASN A 90 3.13 -9.37 -1.46
C ASN A 90 3.77 -10.61 -2.11
N SER A 91 3.11 -11.20 -3.11
CA SER A 91 3.61 -12.35 -3.87
C SER A 91 4.49 -11.99 -5.05
N PHE A 92 4.58 -10.71 -5.41
CA PHE A 92 5.42 -10.21 -6.49
C PHE A 92 6.88 -10.63 -6.26
N THR A 93 7.42 -11.46 -7.18
CA THR A 93 8.71 -12.14 -6.96
C THR A 93 9.92 -11.29 -7.31
N LYS A 94 9.72 -10.23 -8.09
CA LYS A 94 10.77 -9.34 -8.56
C LYS A 94 11.04 -8.22 -7.55
N ILE A 95 12.07 -7.41 -7.78
CA ILE A 95 12.41 -6.29 -6.89
C ILE A 95 11.25 -5.30 -6.85
N HIS A 96 10.80 -4.94 -5.65
CA HIS A 96 9.74 -3.97 -5.45
C HIS A 96 10.23 -2.86 -4.50
N ILE A 97 10.24 -1.63 -4.98
CA ILE A 97 10.62 -0.45 -4.20
C ILE A 97 9.43 0.50 -4.14
N SER A 98 9.15 1.06 -2.95
CA SER A 98 8.19 2.15 -2.79
C SER A 98 8.93 3.48 -2.62
N ALA A 99 8.68 4.39 -3.56
CA ALA A 99 9.17 5.77 -3.55
C ALA A 99 8.05 6.67 -2.99
N ILE A 100 8.05 6.82 -1.65
CA ILE A 100 6.97 7.47 -0.89
C ILE A 100 7.23 8.97 -0.84
N ASN A 101 6.77 9.68 -1.84
CA ASN A 101 7.03 11.10 -2.05
C ASN A 101 6.10 12.05 -1.27
N GLY A 102 5.30 11.54 -0.34
CA GLY A 102 4.40 12.33 0.47
C GLY A 102 3.55 11.51 1.45
N TYR A 103 2.36 12.02 1.74
CA TYR A 103 1.38 11.31 2.59
C TYR A 103 1.07 9.90 2.10
N ALA A 104 1.10 8.93 3.03
CA ALA A 104 0.83 7.53 2.75
C ALA A 104 0.05 6.84 3.89
N PRO A 105 -1.05 7.40 4.45
CA PRO A 105 -1.84 6.76 5.50
C PRO A 105 -2.68 5.59 4.97
N ALA A 106 -3.12 4.70 5.86
CA ALA A 106 -4.08 3.62 5.62
C ALA A 106 -3.75 2.80 4.34
N GLY A 107 -4.62 2.80 3.34
CA GLY A 107 -4.39 2.13 2.05
C GLY A 107 -3.09 2.55 1.35
N GLY A 108 -2.59 3.79 1.55
CA GLY A 108 -1.29 4.22 1.06
C GLY A 108 -0.14 3.44 1.71
N THR A 109 -0.20 3.23 3.02
CA THR A 109 0.72 2.33 3.73
C THR A 109 0.63 0.90 3.19
N LEU A 110 -0.60 0.41 2.93
CA LEU A 110 -0.81 -0.94 2.41
C LEU A 110 -0.23 -1.15 1.00
N LEU A 111 -0.18 -0.13 0.17
CA LEU A 111 0.53 -0.19 -1.12
C LEU A 111 2.05 -0.18 -0.93
N ALA A 112 2.55 0.45 0.14
CA ALA A 112 3.99 0.59 0.38
C ALA A 112 4.63 -0.61 1.10
N ILE A 113 3.98 -1.22 2.09
CA ILE A 113 4.57 -2.26 2.94
C ILE A 113 4.91 -3.58 2.22
N PRO A 114 4.28 -3.98 1.09
CA PRO A 114 4.71 -5.15 0.33
C PRO A 114 6.07 -5.00 -0.34
N SER A 115 6.63 -3.79 -0.42
CA SER A 115 7.91 -3.55 -1.08
C SER A 115 9.11 -4.12 -0.29
N ASP A 116 10.21 -4.36 -1.00
CA ASP A 116 11.47 -4.84 -0.43
C ASP A 116 12.30 -3.70 0.15
N TYR A 117 12.07 -2.48 -0.34
CA TYR A 117 12.71 -1.26 0.15
C TYR A 117 11.76 -0.07 0.03
N ARG A 118 11.69 0.75 1.07
CA ARG A 118 10.80 1.93 1.18
C ARG A 118 11.63 3.17 1.43
N ILE A 119 11.56 4.12 0.50
CA ILE A 119 12.21 5.44 0.61
C ILE A 119 11.11 6.47 0.79
N MET A 120 11.18 7.27 1.85
CA MET A 120 10.16 8.28 2.15
C MET A 120 10.76 9.69 2.16
N ALA A 121 9.99 10.64 1.65
CA ALA A 121 10.33 12.07 1.73
C ALA A 121 10.43 12.53 3.19
N ASP A 122 11.54 13.20 3.55
CA ASP A 122 11.78 13.75 4.88
C ASP A 122 11.14 15.14 5.01
N ASP A 123 9.82 15.15 5.20
CA ASP A 123 9.07 16.35 5.55
C ASP A 123 8.14 16.02 6.73
N LYS A 124 8.32 16.71 7.86
CA LYS A 124 7.56 16.48 9.11
C LYS A 124 6.04 16.52 8.97
N LYS A 125 5.52 17.15 7.91
CA LYS A 125 4.08 17.17 7.61
C LYS A 125 3.56 15.83 7.14
N PHE A 126 4.39 15.00 6.48
CA PHE A 126 3.96 13.72 5.94
C PHE A 126 3.73 12.67 7.03
N LYS A 127 2.82 11.77 6.75
CA LYS A 127 2.43 10.70 7.68
C LYS A 127 2.28 9.39 6.93
N ILE A 128 2.64 8.30 7.61
CA ILE A 128 2.50 6.91 7.15
C ILE A 128 2.05 6.03 8.32
N GLY A 129 1.28 5.00 8.07
CA GLY A 129 0.79 4.05 9.08
C GLY A 129 -0.67 3.69 8.89
N LEU A 130 -1.13 2.74 9.69
CA LEU A 130 -2.51 2.25 9.67
C LEU A 130 -3.35 3.02 10.69
N ASN A 131 -4.35 3.78 10.22
CA ASN A 131 -5.23 4.59 11.05
C ASN A 131 -6.71 4.19 10.96
N GLU A 132 -6.98 2.98 10.51
CA GLU A 132 -8.31 2.43 10.27
C GLU A 132 -9.21 2.55 11.51
N VAL A 133 -8.69 2.24 12.70
CA VAL A 133 -9.41 2.37 13.97
C VAL A 133 -9.86 3.81 14.23
N SER A 134 -9.02 4.79 13.89
CA SER A 134 -9.34 6.22 14.07
C SER A 134 -10.40 6.71 13.10
N VAL A 135 -10.45 6.16 11.89
CA VAL A 135 -11.38 6.59 10.84
C VAL A 135 -12.66 5.75 10.78
N GLY A 136 -12.71 4.63 11.51
CA GLY A 136 -13.89 3.77 11.61
C GLY A 136 -14.02 2.76 10.46
N VAL A 137 -12.91 2.38 9.85
CA VAL A 137 -12.84 1.31 8.86
C VAL A 137 -12.19 0.09 9.53
N PRO A 138 -12.79 -1.11 9.52
CA PRO A 138 -12.18 -2.27 10.16
C PRO A 138 -10.95 -2.75 9.37
N PRO A 139 -9.78 -2.93 10.03
CA PRO A 139 -8.62 -3.52 9.38
C PRO A 139 -8.83 -5.02 9.17
N SER A 140 -8.43 -5.55 8.01
CA SER A 140 -8.44 -7.00 7.76
C SER A 140 -7.25 -7.70 8.40
N GLN A 141 -7.35 -9.02 8.63
CA GLN A 141 -6.24 -9.83 9.12
C GLN A 141 -5.01 -9.75 8.21
N ARG A 142 -5.21 -9.67 6.89
CA ARG A 142 -4.13 -9.49 5.92
C ARG A 142 -3.32 -8.22 6.16
N MET A 143 -4.00 -7.11 6.47
CA MET A 143 -3.35 -5.84 6.81
C MET A 143 -2.53 -5.99 8.09
N ILE A 144 -3.10 -6.60 9.14
CA ILE A 144 -2.45 -6.81 10.43
C ILE A 144 -1.22 -7.70 10.26
N ASP A 145 -1.34 -8.84 9.58
CA ASP A 145 -0.23 -9.78 9.38
C ASP A 145 0.93 -9.15 8.60
N SER A 146 0.63 -8.36 7.57
CA SER A 146 1.67 -7.68 6.79
C SER A 146 2.33 -6.55 7.56
N TYR A 147 1.56 -5.80 8.36
CA TYR A 147 2.11 -4.74 9.21
C TYR A 147 3.00 -5.34 10.30
N SER A 148 2.58 -6.49 10.88
CA SER A 148 3.38 -7.26 11.83
C SER A 148 4.63 -7.86 11.22
N PHE A 149 4.57 -8.29 9.95
CA PHE A 149 5.76 -8.78 9.24
C PHE A 149 6.87 -7.71 9.14
N VAL A 150 6.48 -6.43 8.99
CA VAL A 150 7.45 -5.32 8.89
C VAL A 150 7.90 -4.82 10.25
N LEU A 151 6.98 -4.67 11.21
CA LEU A 151 7.22 -3.97 12.49
C LEU A 151 7.42 -4.92 13.69
N GLY A 152 7.12 -6.20 13.52
CA GLY A 152 6.95 -7.14 14.62
C GLY A 152 5.61 -6.96 15.34
N ASP A 153 5.12 -8.03 15.98
CA ASP A 153 3.76 -8.12 16.53
C ASP A 153 3.47 -7.06 17.60
N ALA A 154 4.42 -6.82 18.52
CA ALA A 154 4.20 -5.90 19.64
C ALA A 154 4.00 -4.45 19.19
N LEU A 155 4.84 -3.97 18.25
CA LEU A 155 4.75 -2.61 17.75
C LEU A 155 3.56 -2.43 16.81
N SER A 156 3.34 -3.40 15.92
CA SER A 156 2.18 -3.43 15.03
C SER A 156 0.87 -3.36 15.82
N SER A 157 0.70 -4.22 16.84
CA SER A 157 -0.47 -4.23 17.71
C SER A 157 -0.70 -2.85 18.37
N LYS A 158 0.35 -2.26 18.96
CA LYS A 158 0.25 -0.95 19.60
C LYS A 158 -0.20 0.14 18.62
N LEU A 159 0.45 0.23 17.47
CA LEU A 159 0.17 1.28 16.47
C LEU A 159 -1.22 1.11 15.85
N THR A 160 -1.61 -0.11 15.52
CA THR A 160 -2.92 -0.43 14.92
C THR A 160 -4.06 -0.09 15.87
N LEU A 161 -3.99 -0.54 17.15
CA LEU A 161 -5.04 -0.26 18.12
C LEU A 161 -5.19 1.22 18.46
N GLN A 162 -4.09 1.98 18.37
CA GLN A 162 -4.10 3.43 18.56
C GLN A 162 -4.50 4.19 17.29
N GLY A 163 -4.53 3.53 16.11
CA GLY A 163 -4.72 4.19 14.82
C GLY A 163 -3.64 5.25 14.57
N SER A 164 -2.39 4.93 14.91
CA SER A 164 -1.29 5.90 14.93
C SER A 164 -0.69 6.09 13.55
N LEU A 165 -0.52 7.34 13.15
CA LEU A 165 0.27 7.74 11.99
C LEU A 165 1.64 8.26 12.44
N LEU A 166 2.70 7.72 11.84
CA LEU A 166 4.09 8.04 12.12
C LEU A 166 4.57 9.21 11.24
N SER A 167 5.43 10.06 11.78
CA SER A 167 6.26 10.97 11.00
C SER A 167 7.34 10.16 10.24
N PRO A 168 8.01 10.73 9.22
CA PRO A 168 9.09 10.06 8.51
C PRO A 168 10.20 9.55 9.43
N ILE A 169 10.61 10.37 10.41
CA ILE A 169 11.64 10.03 11.40
C ILE A 169 11.22 8.85 12.29
N GLU A 170 9.97 8.83 12.76
CA GLU A 170 9.43 7.71 13.52
C GLU A 170 9.31 6.45 12.67
N ALA A 171 8.88 6.58 11.41
CA ALA A 171 8.77 5.48 10.47
C ALA A 171 10.14 4.84 10.19
N LEU A 172 11.20 5.64 10.00
CA LEU A 172 12.57 5.16 9.89
C LEU A 172 13.03 4.48 11.18
N LYS A 173 12.80 5.12 12.32
CA LYS A 173 13.19 4.58 13.65
C LYS A 173 12.57 3.22 13.94
N TYR A 174 11.33 3.00 13.50
CA TYR A 174 10.61 1.75 13.74
C TYR A 174 10.76 0.73 12.61
N GLY A 175 11.46 1.06 11.52
CA GLY A 175 11.66 0.18 10.37
C GLY A 175 10.47 0.06 9.43
N LEU A 176 9.48 0.97 9.54
CA LEU A 176 8.38 1.04 8.57
C LEU A 176 8.86 1.59 7.23
N VAL A 177 9.88 2.45 7.23
CA VAL A 177 10.62 2.87 6.04
C VAL A 177 12.12 2.58 6.24
N ASP A 178 12.85 2.38 5.15
CA ASP A 178 14.25 1.95 5.17
C ASP A 178 15.21 3.13 4.96
N GLN A 179 14.73 4.22 4.36
CA GLN A 179 15.51 5.41 4.07
C GLN A 179 14.64 6.67 4.04
N LEU A 180 15.18 7.79 4.53
CA LEU A 180 14.64 9.12 4.27
C LEU A 180 15.41 9.80 3.15
N SER A 181 14.73 10.67 2.42
CA SER A 181 15.26 11.40 1.28
C SER A 181 14.72 12.83 1.25
N GLU A 182 15.49 13.76 0.73
CA GLU A 182 14.95 15.03 0.29
C GLU A 182 13.79 14.79 -0.67
N LYS A 183 12.73 15.59 -0.56
CA LYS A 183 11.47 15.39 -1.25
C LYS A 183 11.63 15.23 -2.78
N ASP A 184 12.43 16.07 -3.38
CA ASP A 184 12.62 16.09 -4.83
C ASP A 184 13.57 14.98 -5.33
N LEU A 185 14.23 14.27 -4.41
CA LEU A 185 15.18 13.21 -4.70
C LEU A 185 14.64 11.79 -4.43
N VAL A 186 13.39 11.65 -3.95
CA VAL A 186 12.82 10.34 -3.56
C VAL A 186 12.85 9.35 -4.72
N ILE A 187 12.38 9.77 -5.92
CA ILE A 187 12.35 8.90 -7.11
C ILE A 187 13.79 8.59 -7.57
N THR A 188 14.65 9.59 -7.63
CA THR A 188 16.07 9.42 -8.01
C THR A 188 16.79 8.44 -7.09
N ASN A 189 16.52 8.51 -5.78
CA ASN A 189 17.11 7.61 -4.80
C ASN A 189 16.51 6.19 -4.92
N ALA A 190 15.22 6.07 -5.27
CA ALA A 190 14.61 4.77 -5.55
C ALA A 190 15.20 4.11 -6.81
N GLU A 191 15.44 4.88 -7.88
CA GLU A 191 16.11 4.39 -9.09
C GLU A 191 17.57 3.95 -8.78
N LYS A 192 18.32 4.73 -8.01
CA LYS A 192 19.66 4.34 -7.56
C LYS A 192 19.62 3.03 -6.74
N LYS A 193 18.63 2.90 -5.85
CA LYS A 193 18.48 1.68 -5.05
C LYS A 193 18.10 0.48 -5.91
N MET A 194 17.25 0.66 -6.92
CA MET A 194 16.94 -0.36 -7.91
C MET A 194 18.21 -0.82 -8.64
N ASP A 195 19.02 0.12 -9.13
CA ASP A 195 20.28 -0.18 -9.81
C ASP A 195 21.28 -0.92 -8.90
N GLU A 196 21.34 -0.60 -7.60
CA GLU A 196 22.12 -1.34 -6.62
C GLU A 196 21.65 -2.80 -6.49
N MET A 197 20.35 -3.00 -6.32
CA MET A 197 19.76 -4.34 -6.14
C MET A 197 19.88 -5.20 -7.40
N LEU A 198 19.84 -4.60 -8.58
CA LEU A 198 20.03 -5.27 -9.87
C LEU A 198 21.48 -5.77 -10.11
N LYS A 199 22.49 -5.34 -9.32
CA LYS A 199 23.85 -5.86 -9.41
C LYS A 199 23.99 -7.28 -8.89
N GLY A 200 23.06 -7.74 -8.05
CA GLY A 200 23.02 -9.10 -7.53
C GLY A 200 22.53 -10.13 -8.55
N ASP A 201 22.68 -11.41 -8.22
CA ASP A 201 22.08 -12.48 -9.00
C ASP A 201 20.56 -12.46 -8.81
N PHE A 202 19.85 -12.14 -9.88
CA PHE A 202 18.40 -11.98 -9.87
C PHE A 202 17.65 -13.29 -9.57
N ASN A 203 18.16 -14.45 -10.00
CA ASN A 203 17.52 -15.73 -9.72
C ASN A 203 17.66 -16.10 -8.24
N ILE A 204 18.84 -15.84 -7.66
CA ILE A 204 19.07 -16.04 -6.23
C ILE A 204 18.21 -15.07 -5.41
N TYR A 205 18.08 -13.81 -5.86
CA TYR A 205 17.19 -12.84 -5.24
C TYR A 205 15.74 -13.33 -5.20
N LYS A 206 15.17 -13.75 -6.34
CA LYS A 206 13.80 -14.31 -6.43
C LYS A 206 13.63 -15.51 -5.50
N PHE A 207 14.60 -16.42 -5.50
CA PHE A 207 14.56 -17.59 -4.62
C PHE A 207 14.54 -17.18 -3.14
N ALA A 208 15.43 -16.29 -2.72
CA ALA A 208 15.53 -15.80 -1.34
C ALA A 208 14.23 -15.09 -0.91
N LYS A 209 13.72 -14.17 -1.76
CA LYS A 209 12.47 -13.45 -1.49
C LYS A 209 11.29 -14.40 -1.30
N LYS A 210 11.15 -15.39 -2.18
CA LYS A 210 10.09 -16.42 -2.05
C LYS A 210 10.19 -17.17 -0.72
N LYS A 211 11.40 -17.52 -0.28
CA LYS A 211 11.60 -18.21 1.00
C LYS A 211 11.30 -17.31 2.19
N LEU A 212 11.79 -16.08 2.19
CA LEU A 212 11.58 -15.11 3.26
C LEU A 212 10.10 -14.76 3.45
N ARG A 213 9.33 -14.70 2.37
CA ARG A 213 7.90 -14.36 2.40
C ARG A 213 6.95 -15.55 2.53
N SER A 214 7.46 -16.79 2.52
CA SER A 214 6.61 -18.00 2.50
C SER A 214 5.63 -18.06 3.66
N ASN A 215 6.06 -17.75 4.89
CA ASN A 215 5.19 -17.76 6.07
C ASN A 215 4.14 -16.63 6.03
N LEU A 216 4.53 -15.44 5.56
CA LEU A 216 3.58 -14.35 5.37
C LEU A 216 2.52 -14.75 4.33
N LEU A 217 2.95 -15.21 3.16
CA LEU A 217 2.03 -15.58 2.08
C LEU A 217 1.07 -16.70 2.49
N SER A 218 1.51 -17.67 3.32
CA SER A 218 0.60 -18.68 3.85
C SER A 218 -0.48 -18.10 4.77
N LYS A 219 -0.16 -17.04 5.52
CA LYS A 219 -1.13 -16.31 6.34
C LYS A 219 -2.08 -15.46 5.50
N LEU A 220 -1.60 -14.85 4.40
CA LEU A 220 -2.42 -14.01 3.55
C LEU A 220 -3.41 -14.80 2.67
N ASN A 221 -3.07 -16.05 2.31
CA ASN A 221 -3.87 -16.93 1.45
C ASN A 221 -4.87 -17.77 2.23
N TYR A 222 -5.80 -17.15 2.94
CA TYR A 222 -6.91 -17.82 3.61
C TYR A 222 -8.25 -17.49 2.94
N ASN A 223 -9.26 -18.31 3.21
CA ASN A 223 -10.64 -18.00 2.81
C ASN A 223 -11.17 -16.89 3.72
N ASP A 224 -11.30 -15.68 3.17
CA ASP A 224 -11.69 -14.47 3.88
C ASP A 224 -13.20 -14.18 3.88
N GLU A 225 -14.03 -15.09 3.40
CA GLU A 225 -15.47 -14.84 3.23
C GLU A 225 -16.15 -14.47 4.57
N ASN A 226 -15.81 -15.15 5.66
CA ASN A 226 -16.36 -14.84 6.98
C ASN A 226 -15.91 -13.45 7.48
N GLU A 227 -14.61 -13.18 7.38
CA GLU A 227 -14.06 -11.87 7.76
C GLU A 227 -14.64 -10.75 6.89
N LEU A 228 -14.76 -10.97 5.58
CA LEU A 228 -15.36 -9.99 4.68
C LEU A 228 -16.81 -9.67 5.08
N ASN A 229 -17.59 -10.68 5.47
CA ASN A 229 -18.96 -10.46 5.96
C ASN A 229 -18.97 -9.67 7.28
N GLU A 230 -18.01 -9.91 8.19
CA GLU A 230 -17.85 -9.12 9.43
C GLU A 230 -17.47 -7.67 9.12
N ILE A 231 -16.50 -7.44 8.22
CA ILE A 231 -16.10 -6.11 7.75
C ILE A 231 -17.30 -5.36 7.16
N LEU A 232 -18.08 -6.02 6.31
CA LEU A 232 -19.26 -5.43 5.68
C LEU A 232 -20.35 -5.10 6.73
N LYS A 233 -20.57 -5.97 7.71
CA LYS A 233 -21.50 -5.70 8.81
C LYS A 233 -21.07 -4.42 9.56
N ILE A 234 -19.79 -4.29 9.92
CA ILE A 234 -19.27 -3.09 10.59
C ILE A 234 -19.36 -1.86 9.68
N TRP A 235 -19.04 -2.00 8.39
CA TRP A 235 -19.15 -0.90 7.41
C TRP A 235 -20.55 -0.30 7.36
N TRP A 236 -21.59 -1.13 7.46
CA TRP A 236 -22.99 -0.71 7.40
C TRP A 236 -23.59 -0.32 8.76
N GLU A 237 -22.88 -0.52 9.85
CA GLU A 237 -23.36 -0.08 11.17
C GLU A 237 -23.57 1.44 11.20
N PRO A 238 -24.67 1.93 11.81
CA PRO A 238 -24.96 3.37 11.88
C PRO A 238 -23.81 4.19 12.49
N SER A 239 -23.11 3.65 13.48
CA SER A 239 -21.97 4.28 14.12
C SER A 239 -20.77 4.47 13.17
N SER A 240 -20.45 3.47 12.38
CA SER A 240 -19.38 3.51 11.37
C SER A 240 -19.74 4.47 10.23
N ARG A 241 -20.97 4.36 9.70
CA ARG A 241 -21.47 5.28 8.67
C ARG A 241 -21.45 6.74 9.13
N TYR A 242 -21.83 7.00 10.37
CA TYR A 242 -21.76 8.35 10.95
C TYR A 242 -20.31 8.88 11.04
N ARG A 243 -19.37 8.05 11.48
CA ARG A 243 -17.94 8.45 11.56
C ARG A 243 -17.36 8.75 10.18
N ILE A 244 -17.61 7.86 9.21
CA ILE A 244 -17.15 8.06 7.83
C ILE A 244 -17.78 9.32 7.23
N LYS A 245 -19.08 9.57 7.42
CA LYS A 245 -19.74 10.79 6.95
C LYS A 245 -19.14 12.06 7.53
N ASN A 246 -18.80 12.04 8.82
CA ASN A 246 -18.12 13.18 9.47
C ASN A 246 -16.72 13.41 8.90
N LEU A 247 -15.99 12.34 8.59
CA LEU A 247 -14.68 12.44 7.94
C LEU A 247 -14.81 13.03 6.54
N ILE A 248 -15.76 12.55 5.72
CA ILE A 248 -16.05 13.09 4.40
C ILE A 248 -16.37 14.59 4.47
N THR A 249 -17.17 15.02 5.45
CA THR A 249 -17.50 16.43 5.64
C THR A 249 -16.28 17.30 5.94
N LYS A 250 -15.27 16.75 6.63
CA LYS A 250 -13.99 17.45 6.90
C LYS A 250 -13.08 17.50 5.68
N LEU A 251 -13.10 16.47 4.83
CA LEU A 251 -12.27 16.41 3.61
C LEU A 251 -12.79 17.30 2.48
N LYS A 252 -14.08 17.67 2.49
CA LYS A 252 -14.70 18.56 1.49
C LYS A 252 -14.57 20.06 1.84
N LYS A 253 -14.03 20.40 3.00
CA LYS A 253 -13.71 21.78 3.42
C LYS A 253 -12.27 22.15 3.08
#